data_fc05d022d335c0d2c013855c9c17145c
#
_entry.id   fc05d022d335c0d2c013855c9c17145c
#
_cell.length_a   1.000
_cell.length_b   1.000
_cell.length_c   1.000
_cell.angle_alpha   90.00
_cell.angle_beta   90.00
_cell.angle_gamma   90.00
#
_symmetry.space_group_name_H-M   'P 1'
#
loop_
_entity.id
_entity.type
_entity.pdbx_description
1 polymer ?
#
loop_
_entity_poly.entity_id
_entity_poly.type
_entity_poly.pdbx_seq_one_letter_code
_entity_poly.pdbx_strand_id
1 'polypeptide(L)'
;MLTANVDWIFILQMMISAGIFLWGYNRYVKRWGANSGHDSVEGTYTRVDYIPSEIPCYTISYGYTVNNKRYFGSIERLIFSVDLRSSIEENTEMLKKEYLTGRTVKVFYWKEFPNEHSLNIPPSVPFFDAIGMPLLILILSNIPLLFIDYLIVSSPYN
;
A
#
# COMPACT_ATOMS: atom_id res chain seq x y z
N MET A 1 10.39 -43.72 18.50
CA MET A 1 9.04 -43.49 17.91
C MET A 1 8.62 -42.02 17.90
N LEU A 2 9.14 -41.17 18.77
CA LEU A 2 8.83 -39.73 18.84
C LEU A 2 9.44 -38.91 17.67
N THR A 3 10.60 -39.28 17.15
CA THR A 3 11.30 -38.57 16.08
C THR A 3 10.52 -38.53 14.76
N ALA A 4 9.86 -39.62 14.37
CA ALA A 4 9.09 -39.70 13.14
C ALA A 4 7.86 -38.75 13.11
N ASN A 5 7.26 -38.46 14.27
CA ASN A 5 6.10 -37.56 14.35
C ASN A 5 6.50 -36.09 14.23
N VAL A 6 7.68 -35.72 14.71
CA VAL A 6 8.21 -34.35 14.60
C VAL A 6 8.54 -34.02 13.15
N ASP A 7 9.11 -34.96 12.39
CA ASP A 7 9.43 -34.78 11.00
C ASP A 7 8.18 -34.52 10.14
N TRP A 8 7.07 -35.22 10.40
CA TRP A 8 5.80 -35.01 9.70
C TRP A 8 5.17 -33.66 9.99
N ILE A 9 5.23 -33.20 11.26
CA ILE A 9 4.71 -31.88 11.66
C ILE A 9 5.53 -30.79 10.96
N PHE A 10 6.85 -30.93 10.92
CA PHE A 10 7.73 -29.99 10.24
C PHE A 10 7.44 -29.92 8.74
N ILE A 11 7.31 -31.07 8.06
CA ILE A 11 6.97 -31.14 6.63
C ILE A 11 5.62 -30.46 6.37
N LEU A 12 4.60 -30.77 7.16
CA LEU A 12 3.26 -30.18 7.02
C LEU A 12 3.30 -28.65 7.17
N GLN A 13 4.04 -28.15 8.16
CA GLN A 13 4.16 -26.71 8.38
C GLN A 13 4.91 -26.01 7.23
N MET A 14 5.98 -26.63 6.71
CA MET A 14 6.70 -26.11 5.55
C MET A 14 5.78 -26.05 4.32
N MET A 15 4.94 -27.05 4.11
CA MET A 15 3.96 -27.08 3.03
C MET A 15 2.90 -25.96 3.18
N ILE A 16 2.37 -25.76 4.39
CA ILE A 16 1.41 -24.71 4.68
C ILE A 16 2.05 -23.32 4.47
N SER A 17 3.26 -23.12 4.99
CA SER A 17 4.02 -21.88 4.84
C SER A 17 4.31 -21.57 3.36
N ALA A 18 4.76 -22.56 2.60
CA ALA A 18 4.97 -22.45 1.16
C ALA A 18 3.67 -22.13 0.40
N GLY A 19 2.55 -22.75 0.79
CA GLY A 19 1.23 -22.49 0.22
C GLY A 19 0.77 -21.05 0.45
N ILE A 20 0.92 -20.54 1.66
CA ILE A 20 0.59 -19.14 2.01
C ILE A 20 1.49 -18.18 1.22
N PHE A 21 2.79 -18.47 1.13
CA PHE A 21 3.72 -17.63 0.39
C PHE A 21 3.38 -17.61 -1.11
N LEU A 22 3.14 -18.77 -1.72
CA LEU A 22 2.77 -18.88 -3.13
C LEU A 22 1.43 -18.20 -3.43
N TRP A 23 0.46 -18.32 -2.53
CA TRP A 23 -0.82 -17.63 -2.65
C TRP A 23 -0.65 -16.11 -2.57
N GLY A 24 0.12 -15.61 -1.60
CA GLY A 24 0.43 -14.19 -1.45
C GLY A 24 1.21 -13.65 -2.64
N TYR A 25 2.23 -14.38 -3.10
CA TYR A 25 3.02 -14.04 -4.28
C TYR A 25 2.17 -14.01 -5.56
N ASN A 26 1.32 -15.01 -5.77
CA ASN A 26 0.43 -15.05 -6.94
C ASN A 26 -0.58 -13.90 -6.92
N ARG A 27 -1.14 -13.58 -5.75
CA ARG A 27 -2.02 -12.42 -5.56
C ARG A 27 -1.27 -11.11 -5.83
N TYR A 28 -0.03 -11.02 -5.37
CA TYR A 28 0.85 -9.89 -5.65
C TYR A 28 1.14 -9.75 -7.16
N VAL A 29 1.59 -10.83 -7.82
CA VAL A 29 1.89 -10.82 -9.26
C VAL A 29 0.67 -10.49 -10.10
N LYS A 30 -0.52 -11.00 -9.74
CA LYS A 30 -1.78 -10.65 -10.42
C LYS A 30 -2.16 -9.18 -10.23
N ARG A 31 -1.97 -8.65 -9.02
CA ARG A 31 -2.36 -7.28 -8.70
C ARG A 31 -1.32 -6.25 -9.16
N TRP A 32 -0.04 -6.63 -9.11
CA TRP A 32 1.08 -5.69 -9.23
C TRP A 32 2.16 -6.12 -10.23
N GLY A 33 2.00 -7.27 -10.88
CA GLY A 33 3.00 -7.83 -11.80
C GLY A 33 3.26 -6.93 -13.01
N ALA A 34 4.39 -7.11 -13.65
CA ALA A 34 4.87 -6.32 -14.78
C ALA A 34 3.90 -6.26 -15.98
N ASN A 35 2.92 -7.20 -16.05
CA ASN A 35 1.88 -7.23 -17.08
C ASN A 35 0.58 -6.50 -16.69
N SER A 36 0.36 -6.16 -15.41
CA SER A 36 -0.69 -5.24 -14.97
C SER A 36 -0.20 -3.80 -15.19
N GLY A 37 -0.08 -3.41 -16.46
CA GLY A 37 0.44 -2.11 -16.81
C GLY A 37 -0.41 -0.99 -16.17
N HIS A 38 0.24 -0.07 -15.48
CA HIS A 38 -0.38 1.20 -15.18
C HIS A 38 -0.52 1.99 -16.48
N ASP A 39 -1.58 2.72 -16.55
CA ASP A 39 -1.84 3.67 -17.63
C ASP A 39 -1.92 5.08 -17.02
N SER A 40 -2.00 6.07 -17.84
CA SER A 40 -2.13 7.44 -17.36
C SER A 40 -3.22 8.17 -18.11
N VAL A 41 -3.90 9.06 -17.42
CA VAL A 41 -4.95 9.91 -17.97
C VAL A 41 -4.79 11.32 -17.40
N GLU A 42 -5.26 12.30 -18.14
CA GLU A 42 -5.37 13.65 -17.62
C GLU A 42 -6.59 13.76 -16.70
N GLY A 43 -6.33 14.25 -15.51
CA GLY A 43 -7.35 14.63 -14.53
C GLY A 43 -7.41 16.14 -14.37
N THR A 44 -8.45 16.62 -13.71
CA THR A 44 -8.64 18.03 -13.38
C THR A 44 -8.85 18.20 -11.90
N TYR A 45 -8.24 19.22 -11.30
CA TYR A 45 -8.53 19.58 -9.93
C TYR A 45 -9.94 20.16 -9.82
N THR A 46 -10.66 19.79 -8.76
CA THR A 46 -12.08 20.11 -8.62
C THR A 46 -12.40 20.91 -7.37
N ARG A 47 -11.60 20.76 -6.30
CA ARG A 47 -11.89 21.39 -5.02
C ARG A 47 -10.64 21.52 -4.16
N VAL A 48 -10.60 22.57 -3.34
CA VAL A 48 -9.61 22.79 -2.29
C VAL A 48 -10.37 23.08 -1.00
N ASP A 49 -10.12 22.27 0.03
CA ASP A 49 -10.74 22.39 1.34
C ASP A 49 -9.68 22.43 2.43
N TYR A 50 -9.95 23.19 3.47
CA TYR A 50 -9.20 23.16 4.72
C TYR A 50 -9.85 22.16 5.68
N ILE A 51 -9.05 21.27 6.26
CA ILE A 51 -9.50 20.29 7.26
C ILE A 51 -8.85 20.66 8.62
N PRO A 52 -9.65 21.14 9.58
CA PRO A 52 -9.20 21.39 10.93
C PRO A 52 -9.13 20.06 11.71
N SER A 53 -7.97 19.42 11.72
CA SER A 53 -7.69 18.19 12.47
C SER A 53 -6.53 18.41 13.43
N GLU A 54 -6.13 17.39 14.20
CA GLU A 54 -4.92 17.44 15.05
C GLU A 54 -3.67 17.84 14.26
N ILE A 55 -3.59 17.42 13.01
CA ILE A 55 -2.60 17.88 12.03
C ILE A 55 -3.38 18.57 10.91
N PRO A 56 -3.58 19.89 11.01
CA PRO A 56 -4.38 20.61 10.05
C PRO A 56 -3.75 20.58 8.66
N CYS A 57 -4.58 20.32 7.65
CA CYS A 57 -4.12 20.17 6.27
C CYS A 57 -5.13 20.73 5.27
N TYR A 58 -4.64 20.96 4.06
CA TYR A 58 -5.47 21.26 2.89
C TYR A 58 -5.66 20.00 2.08
N THR A 59 -6.90 19.67 1.75
CA THR A 59 -7.26 18.59 0.83
C THR A 59 -7.57 19.15 -0.54
N ILE A 60 -6.83 18.71 -1.54
CA ILE A 60 -7.00 19.13 -2.93
C ILE A 60 -7.57 17.94 -3.68
N SER A 61 -8.82 18.04 -4.09
CA SER A 61 -9.55 16.98 -4.79
C SER A 61 -9.35 17.11 -6.30
N TYR A 62 -9.33 15.99 -6.99
CA TYR A 62 -9.27 15.92 -8.46
C TYR A 62 -10.15 14.79 -8.99
N GLY A 63 -10.57 14.93 -10.23
CA GLY A 63 -11.34 13.92 -10.96
C GLY A 63 -10.67 13.53 -12.25
N TYR A 64 -10.84 12.29 -12.67
CA TYR A 64 -10.36 11.74 -13.94
C TYR A 64 -11.35 10.71 -14.47
N THR A 65 -11.27 10.39 -15.76
CA THR A 65 -12.22 9.48 -16.41
C THR A 65 -11.46 8.36 -17.09
N VAL A 66 -11.82 7.12 -16.79
CA VAL A 66 -11.28 5.91 -17.42
C VAL A 66 -12.45 5.08 -17.96
N ASN A 67 -12.42 4.70 -19.21
CA ASN A 67 -13.47 3.90 -19.86
C ASN A 67 -14.89 4.45 -19.63
N ASN A 68 -15.07 5.77 -19.78
CA ASN A 68 -16.33 6.49 -19.55
C ASN A 68 -16.85 6.46 -18.10
N LYS A 69 -16.06 5.97 -17.14
CA LYS A 69 -16.38 6.00 -15.72
C LYS A 69 -15.53 7.06 -15.04
N ARG A 70 -16.18 7.88 -14.23
CA ARG A 70 -15.52 8.94 -13.47
C ARG A 70 -15.01 8.44 -12.14
N TYR A 71 -13.78 8.81 -11.82
CA TYR A 71 -13.08 8.52 -10.57
C TYR A 71 -12.65 9.82 -9.91
N PHE A 72 -12.47 9.78 -8.59
CA PHE A 72 -12.03 10.91 -7.80
C PHE A 72 -10.88 10.49 -6.90
N GLY A 73 -10.02 11.45 -6.61
CA GLY A 73 -8.94 11.30 -5.66
C GLY A 73 -8.67 12.61 -4.94
N SER A 74 -7.83 12.55 -3.95
CA SER A 74 -7.37 13.73 -3.23
C SER A 74 -5.90 13.61 -2.85
N ILE A 75 -5.25 14.75 -2.69
CA ILE A 75 -3.93 14.88 -2.08
C ILE A 75 -4.06 15.79 -0.86
N GLU A 76 -3.30 15.47 0.16
CA GLU A 76 -3.21 16.28 1.36
C GLU A 76 -1.93 17.12 1.33
N ARG A 77 -2.07 18.40 1.65
CA ARG A 77 -0.94 19.30 1.88
C ARG A 77 -0.97 19.77 3.33
N LEU A 78 0.07 19.40 4.07
CA LEU A 78 0.22 19.88 5.44
C LEU A 78 0.44 21.39 5.47
N ILE A 79 -0.07 22.05 6.48
CA ILE A 79 0.09 23.51 6.67
C ILE A 79 1.55 23.95 6.64
N PHE A 80 2.47 23.11 7.13
CA PHE A 80 3.91 23.41 7.12
C PHE A 80 4.51 23.63 5.73
N SER A 81 3.82 23.22 4.68
CA SER A 81 4.20 23.44 3.28
C SER A 81 3.60 24.71 2.67
N VAL A 82 2.83 25.45 3.44
CA VAL A 82 2.15 26.69 3.06
C VAL A 82 2.65 27.83 3.94
N ASP A 83 2.50 29.06 3.52
CA ASP A 83 2.99 30.21 4.30
C ASP A 83 2.25 30.31 5.65
N LEU A 84 2.98 30.03 6.73
CA LEU A 84 2.47 30.09 8.11
C LEU A 84 2.12 31.51 8.57
N ARG A 85 2.52 32.54 7.82
CA ARG A 85 2.26 33.95 8.14
C ARG A 85 0.91 34.42 7.58
N SER A 86 0.39 33.70 6.60
CA SER A 86 -0.89 34.02 5.97
C SER A 86 -2.05 33.39 6.73
N SER A 87 -3.22 33.99 6.66
CA SER A 87 -4.44 33.42 7.22
C SER A 87 -4.86 32.14 6.50
N ILE A 88 -5.73 31.35 7.12
CA ILE A 88 -6.30 30.13 6.49
C ILE A 88 -7.04 30.50 5.21
N GLU A 89 -7.78 31.61 5.23
CA GLU A 89 -8.52 32.13 4.08
C GLU A 89 -7.61 32.51 2.93
N GLU A 90 -6.54 33.26 3.20
CA GLU A 90 -5.54 33.66 2.19
C GLU A 90 -4.86 32.46 1.57
N ASN A 91 -4.44 31.50 2.39
CA ASN A 91 -3.84 30.27 1.92
C ASN A 91 -4.82 29.43 1.08
N THR A 92 -6.08 29.36 1.49
CA THR A 92 -7.13 28.68 0.74
C THR A 92 -7.33 29.32 -0.64
N GLU A 93 -7.41 30.62 -0.71
CA GLU A 93 -7.60 31.35 -1.97
C GLU A 93 -6.35 31.23 -2.89
N MET A 94 -5.16 31.25 -2.30
CA MET A 94 -3.92 31.00 -3.03
C MET A 94 -3.91 29.60 -3.65
N LEU A 95 -4.25 28.57 -2.88
CA LEU A 95 -4.31 27.19 -3.36
C LEU A 95 -5.42 26.99 -4.40
N LYS A 96 -6.60 27.60 -4.21
CA LYS A 96 -7.64 27.59 -5.24
C LYS A 96 -7.14 28.19 -6.55
N LYS A 97 -6.48 29.34 -6.48
CA LYS A 97 -5.88 29.97 -7.66
C LYS A 97 -4.80 29.09 -8.29
N GLU A 98 -4.00 28.40 -7.47
CA GLU A 98 -2.94 27.51 -7.95
C GLU A 98 -3.51 26.29 -8.67
N TYR A 99 -4.55 25.65 -8.11
CA TYR A 99 -5.03 24.34 -8.57
C TYR A 99 -6.29 24.44 -9.44
N LEU A 100 -7.25 25.31 -9.14
CA LEU A 100 -8.55 25.33 -9.84
C LEU A 100 -8.58 26.16 -11.13
N THR A 101 -7.48 26.80 -11.53
CA THR A 101 -7.41 27.62 -12.75
C THR A 101 -7.24 26.82 -14.03
N GLY A 102 -7.91 25.66 -14.16
CA GLY A 102 -7.86 24.84 -15.37
C GLY A 102 -6.59 24.00 -15.52
N ARG A 103 -5.81 23.85 -14.47
CA ARG A 103 -4.63 22.98 -14.52
C ARG A 103 -5.06 21.53 -14.61
N THR A 104 -4.49 20.82 -15.57
CA THR A 104 -4.57 19.37 -15.65
C THR A 104 -3.48 18.72 -14.80
N VAL A 105 -3.75 17.51 -14.36
CA VAL A 105 -2.81 16.68 -13.61
C VAL A 105 -2.72 15.30 -14.24
N LYS A 106 -1.52 14.76 -14.35
CA LYS A 106 -1.34 13.41 -14.85
C LYS A 106 -1.62 12.42 -13.73
N VAL A 107 -2.67 11.61 -13.92
CA VAL A 107 -3.08 10.57 -12.98
C VAL A 107 -2.63 9.23 -13.55
N PHE A 108 -1.80 8.50 -12.79
CA PHE A 108 -1.42 7.13 -13.09
C PHE A 108 -2.35 6.19 -12.33
N TYR A 109 -2.88 5.18 -13.01
CA TYR A 109 -3.82 4.23 -12.42
C TYR A 109 -3.51 2.81 -12.90
N TRP A 110 -3.97 1.82 -12.14
CA TRP A 110 -3.88 0.43 -12.54
C TRP A 110 -5.04 0.07 -13.48
N LYS A 111 -4.74 -0.54 -14.62
CA LYS A 111 -5.78 -0.90 -15.62
C LYS A 111 -6.90 -1.75 -15.05
N GLU A 112 -6.57 -2.68 -14.16
CA GLU A 112 -7.54 -3.55 -13.50
C GLU A 112 -8.25 -2.88 -12.31
N PHE A 113 -7.62 -1.89 -11.69
CA PHE A 113 -8.11 -1.18 -10.51
C PHE A 113 -7.98 0.33 -10.68
N PRO A 114 -8.80 0.97 -11.53
CA PRO A 114 -8.66 2.39 -11.83
C PRO A 114 -8.87 3.32 -10.61
N ASN A 115 -9.48 2.84 -9.54
CA ASN A 115 -9.59 3.56 -8.27
C ASN A 115 -8.26 3.59 -7.46
N GLU A 116 -7.32 2.72 -7.79
CA GLU A 116 -5.98 2.75 -7.20
C GLU A 116 -5.06 3.56 -8.12
N HIS A 117 -4.71 4.75 -7.68
CA HIS A 117 -4.05 5.74 -8.52
C HIS A 117 -3.03 6.58 -7.74
N SER A 118 -2.18 7.26 -8.47
CA SER A 118 -1.21 8.22 -7.94
C SER A 118 -1.05 9.41 -8.89
N LEU A 119 -0.57 10.54 -8.38
CA LEU A 119 -0.33 11.73 -9.18
C LEU A 119 1.13 11.82 -9.58
N ASN A 120 1.35 12.18 -10.85
CA ASN A 120 2.65 12.52 -11.42
C ASN A 120 3.75 11.45 -11.35
N ILE A 121 3.53 10.38 -10.58
CA ILE A 121 4.47 9.28 -10.42
C ILE A 121 3.69 7.97 -10.58
N PRO A 122 4.17 7.03 -11.40
CA PRO A 122 3.55 5.72 -11.48
C PRO A 122 3.47 5.07 -10.09
N PRO A 123 2.35 4.43 -9.74
CA PRO A 123 2.24 3.76 -8.46
C PRO A 123 3.33 2.69 -8.35
N SER A 124 4.14 2.78 -7.32
CA SER A 124 5.13 1.78 -6.97
C SER A 124 4.58 0.90 -5.87
N VAL A 125 4.82 -0.39 -5.99
CA VAL A 125 4.46 -1.30 -4.90
C VAL A 125 5.53 -1.19 -3.82
N PRO A 126 5.17 -0.91 -2.58
CA PRO A 126 6.11 -0.99 -1.50
C PRO A 126 6.70 -2.41 -1.46
N PHE A 127 8.02 -2.54 -1.59
CA PHE A 127 8.72 -3.83 -1.54
C PHE A 127 8.33 -4.61 -0.27
N PHE A 128 8.10 -3.89 0.82
CA PHE A 128 7.72 -4.47 2.11
C PHE A 128 6.35 -5.16 2.07
N ASP A 129 5.37 -4.58 1.37
CA ASP A 129 4.03 -5.18 1.24
C ASP A 129 4.05 -6.38 0.30
N ALA A 130 4.97 -6.37 -0.67
CA ALA A 130 5.11 -7.41 -1.67
C ALA A 130 5.81 -8.67 -1.15
N ILE A 131 6.92 -8.50 -0.46
CA ILE A 131 7.83 -9.57 -0.07
C ILE A 131 8.01 -9.61 1.45
N GLY A 132 8.07 -8.46 2.10
CA GLY A 132 8.35 -8.35 3.52
C GLY A 132 7.26 -8.98 4.40
N MET A 133 5.98 -8.72 4.14
CA MET A 133 4.88 -9.32 4.91
C MET A 133 4.77 -10.83 4.73
N PRO A 134 4.78 -11.40 3.53
CA PRO A 134 4.84 -12.85 3.36
C PRO A 134 6.04 -13.50 4.03
N LEU A 135 7.22 -12.87 3.95
CA LEU A 135 8.43 -13.35 4.59
C LEU A 135 8.33 -13.30 6.13
N LEU A 136 7.78 -12.22 6.67
CA LEU A 136 7.54 -12.08 8.12
C LEU A 136 6.59 -13.16 8.65
N ILE A 137 5.50 -13.42 7.95
CA ILE A 137 4.55 -14.48 8.31
C ILE A 137 5.25 -15.85 8.28
N LEU A 138 6.08 -16.12 7.28
CA LEU A 138 6.84 -17.35 7.16
C LEU A 138 7.83 -17.51 8.33
N ILE A 139 8.53 -16.47 8.73
CA ILE A 139 9.45 -16.48 9.87
C ILE A 139 8.67 -16.72 11.17
N LEU A 140 7.61 -15.95 11.43
CA LEU A 140 6.84 -16.04 12.66
C LEU A 140 6.14 -17.40 12.81
N SER A 141 5.68 -18.01 11.73
CA SER A 141 5.05 -19.33 11.77
C SER A 141 6.02 -20.48 12.11
N ASN A 142 7.32 -20.27 11.93
CA ASN A 142 8.34 -21.27 12.22
C ASN A 142 8.97 -21.12 13.62
N ILE A 143 8.80 -20.00 14.31
CA ILE A 143 9.33 -19.78 15.68
C ILE A 143 8.87 -20.86 16.68
N PRO A 144 7.57 -21.24 16.76
CA PRO A 144 7.12 -22.25 17.70
C PRO A 144 7.82 -23.61 17.52
N LEU A 145 8.14 -23.99 16.31
CA LEU A 145 8.84 -25.26 16.02
C LEU A 145 10.28 -25.24 16.49
N LEU A 146 11.00 -24.15 16.23
CA LEU A 146 12.37 -23.99 16.73
C LEU A 146 12.41 -24.06 18.26
N PHE A 147 11.36 -23.55 18.93
CA PHE A 147 11.25 -23.63 20.38
C PHE A 147 10.94 -25.04 20.89
N ILE A 148 10.10 -25.79 20.18
CA ILE A 148 9.79 -27.20 20.51
C ILE A 148 11.03 -28.06 20.31
N ASP A 149 11.75 -27.92 19.20
CA ASP A 149 13.00 -28.66 18.95
C ASP A 149 14.05 -28.35 20.00
N TYR A 150 14.19 -27.08 20.40
CA TYR A 150 15.09 -26.70 21.49
C TYR A 150 14.73 -27.37 22.80
N LEU A 151 13.43 -27.42 23.15
CA LEU A 151 12.98 -28.08 24.39
C LEU A 151 13.19 -29.61 24.37
N ILE A 152 13.02 -30.24 23.19
CA ILE A 152 13.25 -31.69 23.04
C ILE A 152 14.75 -32.02 23.19
N VAL A 153 15.61 -31.24 22.50
CA VAL A 153 17.05 -31.46 22.53
C VAL A 153 17.69 -31.12 23.88
N SER A 154 17.14 -30.10 24.57
CA SER A 154 17.64 -29.69 25.90
C SER A 154 17.05 -30.48 27.06
N SER A 155 16.16 -31.44 26.80
CA SER A 155 15.58 -32.28 27.87
C SER A 155 16.65 -33.19 28.46
N PRO A 156 16.88 -33.16 29.80
CA PRO A 156 17.90 -33.97 30.47
C PRO A 156 17.55 -35.47 30.58
N TYR A 157 16.48 -35.91 29.92
CA TYR A 157 15.99 -37.29 29.94
C TYR A 157 16.28 -38.09 28.64
N ASN A 158 17.29 -37.70 27.89
CA ASN A 158 17.87 -38.54 26.80
C ASN A 158 19.15 -39.17 27.27
#